data_f8e61072df2e5ecee189cd3db4b76321
#
_entry.id   f8e61072df2e5ecee189cd3db4b76321
#
_cell.length_a   1.000
_cell.length_b   1.000
_cell.length_c   1.000
_cell.angle_alpha   90.00
_cell.angle_beta   90.00
_cell.angle_gamma   90.00
#
_symmetry.space_group_name_H-M   'P 1'
#
loop_
_entity.id
_entity.type
_entity.pdbx_description
1 polymer ?
#
loop_
_entity_poly.entity_id
_entity_poly.type
_entity_poly.pdbx_seq_one_letter_code
_entity_poly.pdbx_strand_id
1 'polypeptide(L)'
;MQPVNKSWVWLVLIIQMVNFSFVTGTDAPESKEVEIKWGIKIPLRDGVKVNATIYQQRGLTDKLPVILTLTPYNADTYQKFAWYYAQNGYIFAVVDVRGRGNSEGEFNPMLQEANDGHDIVEWLGKQEWSDGQVAMWGGSYGGYDQWATAKEFPSHLKTIVPVASCFMGVDVPIRGNITSPYWIQWMTLTSDKIANFNLFGEKEYWSSVYFQMYKNHLPYADLPKLANNSTTKFNVWMDNPEQGEFWDSYNPTDKDFKIFKMPILTITGHYDGDQPGAMEYYHQHMKLGSAKGRQNHFLIIGPWDHGGTRVPKRKVGGLDFGEESLLDIKNVHKEWYDWTMKEGQKPEFLKKQIAYYVLGSNKWKYIDSLKELDYSRKKLYLNSDGNATSVFNSGSLKSDLNYKNNTDSDTYIYDPLNTKPGEIELETVVGSGYRSGDGYIIDQSFAMSIDGNGLVYHSEPFESDTEISGYVKFVAWIGMNVTDTDFIISLYEILPNGNSILLTDDQLRARYRKSLGKSEMVKPGKILKYEFDGFMFFSKQIQKDSRLRLVFKSINSINSQKNYNSGGVVAQESGKDAKTANVTLYHSKKYSTYLELPIIK
;
A
#
# COMPACT_ATOMS: atom_id res chain seq x y z
N MET A 1 41.55 26.14 53.97
CA MET A 1 41.13 27.51 54.29
C MET A 1 41.62 28.43 53.19
N GLN A 2 40.73 28.83 52.28
CA GLN A 2 40.79 30.12 51.55
C GLN A 2 39.44 30.29 50.83
N PRO A 3 38.91 31.51 50.70
CA PRO A 3 37.49 31.76 50.62
C PRO A 3 36.95 31.83 49.19
N VAL A 4 35.66 31.48 49.07
CA VAL A 4 34.84 31.53 47.86
C VAL A 4 34.54 33.00 47.52
N ASN A 5 34.88 33.40 46.30
CA ASN A 5 34.54 34.72 45.76
C ASN A 5 33.21 34.63 45.00
N LYS A 6 32.17 35.29 45.51
CA LYS A 6 30.87 35.45 44.86
C LYS A 6 30.93 36.68 43.95
N SER A 7 30.94 36.44 42.62
CA SER A 7 30.68 37.52 41.66
C SER A 7 29.24 37.41 41.15
N TRP A 8 28.46 38.43 41.45
CA TRP A 8 27.12 38.67 40.95
C TRP A 8 27.21 39.14 39.49
N VAL A 9 26.64 38.38 38.57
CA VAL A 9 26.47 38.84 37.18
C VAL A 9 25.06 39.42 37.08
N TRP A 10 24.99 40.72 36.82
CA TRP A 10 23.75 41.41 36.45
C TRP A 10 23.39 41.07 35.00
N LEU A 11 22.22 40.46 34.82
CA LEU A 11 21.63 40.23 33.52
C LEU A 11 20.92 41.52 33.08
N VAL A 12 21.50 42.26 32.14
CA VAL A 12 20.85 43.42 31.51
C VAL A 12 19.97 42.89 30.38
N LEU A 13 18.66 42.94 30.56
CA LEU A 13 17.67 42.70 29.51
C LEU A 13 17.65 43.89 28.55
N ILE A 14 18.23 43.72 27.36
CA ILE A 14 18.06 44.68 26.25
C ILE A 14 16.75 44.31 25.56
N ILE A 15 15.69 45.07 25.81
CA ILE A 15 14.45 45.03 25.04
C ILE A 15 14.71 45.76 23.73
N GLN A 16 14.94 45.01 22.64
CA GLN A 16 14.87 45.58 21.28
C GLN A 16 13.40 45.80 20.93
N MET A 17 12.95 47.03 20.93
CA MET A 17 11.69 47.41 20.28
C MET A 17 11.84 47.22 18.78
N VAL A 18 11.26 46.14 18.27
CA VAL A 18 11.06 45.93 16.83
C VAL A 18 9.86 46.80 16.44
N ASN A 19 10.13 47.89 15.73
CA ASN A 19 9.09 48.68 15.06
C ASN A 19 8.39 47.83 14.02
N PHE A 20 7.20 47.33 14.34
CA PHE A 20 6.30 46.79 13.34
C PHE A 20 5.69 47.96 12.55
N SER A 21 6.21 48.20 11.35
CA SER A 21 5.51 49.01 10.37
C SER A 21 4.31 48.21 9.89
N PHE A 22 3.12 48.63 10.25
CA PHE A 22 1.88 48.11 9.66
C PHE A 22 1.88 48.51 8.18
N VAL A 23 2.09 47.54 7.31
CA VAL A 23 1.77 47.66 5.88
C VAL A 23 0.26 47.57 5.80
N THR A 24 -0.39 48.71 5.69
CA THR A 24 -1.82 48.79 5.34
C THR A 24 -1.98 48.57 3.84
N GLY A 25 -2.69 47.52 3.48
CA GLY A 25 -3.29 47.43 2.15
C GLY A 25 -2.79 46.30 1.27
N THR A 26 -3.30 45.09 1.49
CA THR A 26 -3.88 44.24 0.45
C THR A 26 -4.97 43.43 1.14
N ASP A 27 -6.19 43.45 0.60
CA ASP A 27 -7.30 42.66 1.06
C ASP A 27 -6.92 41.18 1.03
N ALA A 28 -6.40 40.68 2.16
CA ALA A 28 -6.34 39.24 2.37
C ALA A 28 -7.82 38.79 2.35
N PRO A 29 -8.19 37.77 1.55
CA PRO A 29 -9.56 37.29 1.53
C PRO A 29 -9.95 36.97 2.97
N GLU A 30 -11.07 37.54 3.42
CA GLU A 30 -11.63 37.36 4.75
C GLU A 30 -11.68 35.85 5.04
N SER A 31 -10.80 35.34 5.90
CA SER A 31 -10.80 33.94 6.26
C SER A 31 -12.10 33.66 7.01
N LYS A 32 -13.01 32.94 6.37
CA LYS A 32 -14.28 32.56 6.99
C LYS A 32 -13.97 31.80 8.28
N GLU A 33 -14.45 32.31 9.40
CA GLU A 33 -14.26 31.64 10.70
C GLU A 33 -14.93 30.26 10.68
N VAL A 34 -14.26 29.27 11.25
CA VAL A 34 -14.78 27.90 11.37
C VAL A 34 -15.27 27.69 12.81
N GLU A 35 -16.50 27.21 12.91
CA GLU A 35 -17.07 26.69 14.14
C GLU A 35 -16.82 25.19 14.24
N ILE A 36 -16.45 24.72 15.42
CA ILE A 36 -16.22 23.30 15.70
C ILE A 36 -17.23 22.84 16.75
N LYS A 37 -18.02 21.82 16.40
CA LYS A 37 -18.97 21.18 17.31
C LYS A 37 -18.42 19.83 17.73
N TRP A 38 -17.99 19.75 18.99
CA TRP A 38 -17.37 18.57 19.57
C TRP A 38 -18.40 17.64 20.20
N GLY A 39 -18.08 16.35 20.25
CA GLY A 39 -18.82 15.38 21.05
C GLY A 39 -20.22 15.08 20.54
N ILE A 40 -20.48 15.29 19.25
CA ILE A 40 -21.77 14.94 18.64
C ILE A 40 -21.93 13.43 18.64
N LYS A 41 -23.01 12.91 19.21
CA LYS A 41 -23.29 11.48 19.27
C LYS A 41 -24.24 11.09 18.15
N ILE A 42 -23.77 10.23 17.24
CA ILE A 42 -24.53 9.66 16.13
C ILE A 42 -25.00 8.28 16.56
N PRO A 43 -26.32 8.04 16.69
CA PRO A 43 -26.86 6.74 17.01
C PRO A 43 -26.79 5.79 15.80
N LEU A 44 -26.32 4.59 16.03
CA LEU A 44 -26.33 3.50 15.05
C LEU A 44 -27.55 2.60 15.25
N ARG A 45 -27.89 1.77 14.25
CA ARG A 45 -29.07 0.90 14.24
C ARG A 45 -29.17 -0.08 15.42
N ASP A 46 -28.03 -0.45 16.02
CA ASP A 46 -27.95 -1.35 17.17
C ASP A 46 -27.92 -0.64 18.53
N GLY A 47 -28.08 0.71 18.52
CA GLY A 47 -28.12 1.54 19.74
C GLY A 47 -26.76 2.05 20.21
N VAL A 48 -25.65 1.58 19.65
CA VAL A 48 -24.31 2.14 19.91
C VAL A 48 -24.24 3.57 19.38
N LYS A 49 -23.54 4.46 20.09
CA LYS A 49 -23.36 5.85 19.68
C LYS A 49 -21.89 6.11 19.34
N VAL A 50 -21.62 6.49 18.10
CA VAL A 50 -20.29 6.93 17.69
C VAL A 50 -20.13 8.42 17.88
N ASN A 51 -18.88 8.87 18.04
CA ASN A 51 -18.53 10.25 18.33
C ASN A 51 -18.09 10.98 17.07
N ALA A 52 -18.66 12.13 16.81
CA ALA A 52 -18.32 13.01 15.71
C ALA A 52 -17.82 14.38 16.18
N THR A 53 -16.91 14.96 15.40
CA THR A 53 -16.54 16.38 15.45
C THR A 53 -16.93 17.00 14.12
N ILE A 54 -17.77 18.04 14.16
CA ILE A 54 -18.31 18.72 12.98
C ILE A 54 -17.64 20.08 12.84
N TYR A 55 -17.12 20.35 11.64
CA TYR A 55 -16.51 21.62 11.25
C TYR A 55 -17.41 22.30 10.21
N GLN A 56 -17.79 23.54 10.46
CA GLN A 56 -18.62 24.34 9.56
C GLN A 56 -18.24 25.82 9.62
N GLN A 57 -18.69 26.62 8.67
CA GLN A 57 -18.54 28.07 8.76
C GLN A 57 -19.35 28.61 9.95
N ARG A 58 -18.78 29.57 10.69
CA ARG A 58 -19.49 30.22 11.78
C ARG A 58 -20.68 31.00 11.24
N GLY A 59 -21.83 30.90 11.91
CA GLY A 59 -23.05 31.61 11.52
C GLY A 59 -23.67 31.06 10.22
N LEU A 60 -23.38 29.80 9.87
CA LEU A 60 -23.95 29.12 8.71
C LEU A 60 -25.48 29.15 8.76
N THR A 61 -26.12 29.72 7.71
CA THR A 61 -27.60 29.78 7.50
C THR A 61 -28.07 28.85 6.39
N ASP A 62 -27.20 28.61 5.42
CA ASP A 62 -27.50 27.78 4.27
C ASP A 62 -27.20 26.30 4.56
N LYS A 63 -27.93 25.43 3.89
CA LYS A 63 -27.63 24.00 3.91
C LYS A 63 -26.47 23.72 2.97
N LEU A 64 -25.47 22.95 3.45
CA LEU A 64 -24.27 22.62 2.69
C LEU A 64 -24.08 21.11 2.55
N PRO A 65 -23.38 20.65 1.51
CA PRO A 65 -22.99 19.26 1.38
C PRO A 65 -21.95 18.89 2.45
N VAL A 66 -21.99 17.63 2.87
CA VAL A 66 -21.15 17.07 3.93
C VAL A 66 -20.02 16.25 3.35
N ILE A 67 -18.79 16.42 3.84
CA ILE A 67 -17.67 15.51 3.62
C ILE A 67 -17.43 14.75 4.91
N LEU A 68 -17.51 13.43 4.85
CA LEU A 68 -17.32 12.50 5.96
C LEU A 68 -15.96 11.83 5.89
N THR A 69 -15.26 11.73 7.01
CA THR A 69 -14.18 10.76 7.20
C THR A 69 -14.46 9.90 8.43
N LEU A 70 -14.35 8.58 8.26
CA LEU A 70 -14.31 7.61 9.36
C LEU A 70 -12.86 7.31 9.71
N THR A 71 -12.55 7.13 10.99
CA THR A 71 -11.16 6.90 11.40
C THR A 71 -11.05 6.05 12.66
N PRO A 72 -10.16 5.04 12.68
CA PRO A 72 -9.76 4.36 13.91
C PRO A 72 -8.66 5.13 14.66
N TYR A 73 -8.16 6.22 14.07
CA TYR A 73 -7.09 7.04 14.60
C TYR A 73 -7.65 8.22 15.39
N ASN A 74 -6.78 9.13 15.85
CA ASN A 74 -7.25 10.30 16.59
C ASN A 74 -7.90 11.32 15.64
N ALA A 75 -9.15 11.69 15.90
CA ALA A 75 -9.91 12.65 15.07
C ALA A 75 -9.17 13.99 14.88
N ASP A 76 -8.41 14.44 15.88
CA ASP A 76 -7.66 15.70 15.83
C ASP A 76 -6.60 15.73 14.70
N THR A 77 -6.10 14.58 14.27
CA THR A 77 -5.14 14.51 13.17
C THR A 77 -5.72 14.98 11.82
N TYR A 78 -7.03 15.06 11.70
CA TYR A 78 -7.75 15.49 10.52
C TYR A 78 -8.13 16.97 10.51
N GLN A 79 -7.89 17.70 11.60
CA GLN A 79 -8.29 19.10 11.77
C GLN A 79 -7.87 20.00 10.60
N LYS A 80 -6.66 19.86 10.09
CA LYS A 80 -6.16 20.67 8.97
C LYS A 80 -6.99 20.51 7.69
N PHE A 81 -7.44 19.30 7.38
CA PHE A 81 -8.29 19.03 6.25
C PHE A 81 -9.73 19.51 6.51
N ALA A 82 -10.27 19.22 7.68
CA ALA A 82 -11.60 19.63 8.09
C ALA A 82 -11.76 21.16 8.02
N TRP A 83 -10.76 21.89 8.51
CA TRP A 83 -10.72 23.36 8.45
C TRP A 83 -10.74 23.86 7.01
N TYR A 84 -9.91 23.28 6.15
CA TYR A 84 -9.86 23.65 4.74
C TYR A 84 -11.21 23.49 4.03
N TYR A 85 -11.88 22.35 4.20
CA TYR A 85 -13.17 22.11 3.55
C TYR A 85 -14.28 22.99 4.14
N ALA A 86 -14.28 23.21 5.45
CA ALA A 86 -15.23 24.12 6.09
C ALA A 86 -15.12 25.54 5.55
N GLN A 87 -13.91 26.07 5.34
CA GLN A 87 -13.69 27.38 4.72
C GLN A 87 -14.11 27.43 3.25
N ASN A 88 -14.16 26.29 2.57
CA ASN A 88 -14.52 26.17 1.15
C ASN A 88 -15.99 25.77 0.90
N GLY A 89 -16.87 25.99 1.90
CA GLY A 89 -18.31 25.83 1.74
C GLY A 89 -18.78 24.38 1.79
N TYR A 90 -18.16 23.59 2.65
CA TYR A 90 -18.59 22.26 3.04
C TYR A 90 -18.77 22.19 4.55
N ILE A 91 -19.53 21.21 4.99
CA ILE A 91 -19.48 20.73 6.36
C ILE A 91 -18.57 19.53 6.38
N PHE A 92 -17.60 19.48 7.30
CA PHE A 92 -16.70 18.34 7.41
C PHE A 92 -16.96 17.59 8.73
N ALA A 93 -17.27 16.31 8.62
CA ALA A 93 -17.52 15.43 9.75
C ALA A 93 -16.36 14.45 9.91
N VAL A 94 -15.68 14.50 11.06
CA VAL A 94 -14.71 13.48 11.48
C VAL A 94 -15.40 12.59 12.50
N VAL A 95 -15.47 11.29 12.22
CA VAL A 95 -16.15 10.33 13.08
C VAL A 95 -15.15 9.26 13.54
N ASP A 96 -15.00 9.13 14.86
CA ASP A 96 -14.29 8.01 15.44
C ASP A 96 -15.10 6.72 15.19
N VAL A 97 -14.49 5.71 14.58
CA VAL A 97 -15.18 4.43 14.38
C VAL A 97 -15.55 3.79 15.71
N ARG A 98 -16.49 2.91 15.72
CA ARG A 98 -16.96 2.14 16.90
C ARG A 98 -15.79 1.66 17.76
N GLY A 99 -15.87 1.86 19.07
CA GLY A 99 -14.86 1.46 20.05
C GLY A 99 -13.59 2.32 20.09
N ARG A 100 -13.46 3.35 19.23
CA ARG A 100 -12.30 4.25 19.20
C ARG A 100 -12.66 5.65 19.69
N GLY A 101 -11.65 6.40 20.14
CA GLY A 101 -11.85 7.75 20.66
C GLY A 101 -12.96 7.80 21.71
N ASN A 102 -13.91 8.68 21.51
CA ASN A 102 -15.10 8.83 22.38
C ASN A 102 -16.31 8.03 21.86
N SER A 103 -16.15 7.15 20.87
CA SER A 103 -17.21 6.26 20.41
C SER A 103 -17.42 5.09 21.36
N GLU A 104 -18.69 4.68 21.48
CA GLU A 104 -19.10 3.50 22.25
C GLU A 104 -18.82 2.21 21.48
N GLY A 105 -19.08 1.07 22.13
CA GLY A 105 -18.95 -0.26 21.54
C GLY A 105 -17.51 -0.79 21.55
N GLU A 106 -17.28 -1.86 20.79
CA GLU A 106 -15.99 -2.53 20.65
C GLU A 106 -15.45 -2.40 19.23
N PHE A 107 -14.18 -2.09 19.10
CA PHE A 107 -13.50 -1.98 17.81
C PHE A 107 -13.10 -3.36 17.28
N ASN A 108 -13.65 -3.73 16.14
CA ASN A 108 -13.23 -4.90 15.35
C ASN A 108 -12.75 -4.40 13.98
N PRO A 109 -11.44 -4.36 13.72
CA PRO A 109 -10.89 -3.70 12.55
C PRO A 109 -11.55 -4.15 11.25
N MET A 110 -12.03 -3.19 10.46
CA MET A 110 -12.57 -3.40 9.11
C MET A 110 -13.83 -4.28 9.02
N LEU A 111 -14.45 -4.64 10.16
CA LEU A 111 -15.59 -5.55 10.16
C LEU A 111 -16.95 -4.85 10.23
N GLN A 112 -17.01 -3.69 10.90
CA GLN A 112 -18.28 -3.05 11.25
C GLN A 112 -18.55 -1.77 10.44
N GLU A 113 -17.55 -1.28 9.71
CA GLU A 113 -17.55 0.01 9.01
C GLU A 113 -18.63 0.09 7.92
N ALA A 114 -19.06 -1.03 7.36
CA ALA A 114 -20.11 -1.07 6.34
C ALA A 114 -21.44 -0.55 6.90
N ASN A 115 -21.98 -1.22 7.92
CA ASN A 115 -23.24 -0.85 8.54
C ASN A 115 -23.16 0.46 9.30
N ASP A 116 -22.07 0.68 10.04
CA ASP A 116 -21.86 1.90 10.81
C ASP A 116 -21.74 3.12 9.86
N GLY A 117 -20.98 2.98 8.79
CA GLY A 117 -20.83 4.01 7.77
C GLY A 117 -22.14 4.34 7.07
N HIS A 118 -22.96 3.33 6.74
CA HIS A 118 -24.31 3.55 6.22
C HIS A 118 -25.14 4.42 7.19
N ASP A 119 -25.21 4.04 8.46
CA ASP A 119 -26.03 4.76 9.44
C ASP A 119 -25.54 6.20 9.65
N ILE A 120 -24.22 6.39 9.67
CA ILE A 120 -23.61 7.72 9.80
C ILE A 120 -23.93 8.60 8.59
N VAL A 121 -23.82 8.08 7.37
CA VAL A 121 -24.15 8.82 6.14
C VAL A 121 -25.62 9.22 6.14
N GLU A 122 -26.53 8.29 6.47
CA GLU A 122 -27.97 8.56 6.56
C GLU A 122 -28.31 9.59 7.65
N TRP A 123 -27.60 9.55 8.80
CA TRP A 123 -27.77 10.53 9.86
C TRP A 123 -27.30 11.91 9.44
N LEU A 124 -26.11 12.02 8.84
CA LEU A 124 -25.52 13.29 8.37
C LEU A 124 -26.38 13.95 7.29
N GLY A 125 -26.90 13.15 6.34
CA GLY A 125 -27.76 13.66 5.27
C GLY A 125 -29.10 14.22 5.75
N LYS A 126 -29.58 13.80 6.93
CA LYS A 126 -30.87 14.24 7.52
C LYS A 126 -30.74 15.45 8.45
N GLN A 127 -29.54 15.95 8.71
CA GLN A 127 -29.36 17.08 9.60
C GLN A 127 -29.92 18.38 8.99
N GLU A 128 -30.42 19.29 9.83
CA GLU A 128 -31.01 20.57 9.39
C GLU A 128 -30.04 21.44 8.58
N TRP A 129 -28.74 21.35 8.88
CA TRP A 129 -27.67 22.08 8.22
C TRP A 129 -27.13 21.36 6.96
N SER A 130 -27.55 20.14 6.68
CA SER A 130 -27.16 19.37 5.49
C SER A 130 -28.10 19.63 4.32
N ASP A 131 -27.56 19.73 3.11
CA ASP A 131 -28.37 19.77 1.89
C ASP A 131 -28.84 18.36 1.43
N GLY A 132 -28.51 17.34 2.21
CA GLY A 132 -28.84 15.94 1.93
C GLY A 132 -27.79 15.21 1.10
N GLN A 133 -26.67 15.84 0.79
CA GLN A 133 -25.58 15.23 0.03
C GLN A 133 -24.39 14.94 0.95
N VAL A 134 -23.90 13.70 0.93
CA VAL A 134 -22.72 13.27 1.69
C VAL A 134 -21.69 12.70 0.73
N ALA A 135 -20.46 13.16 0.83
CA ALA A 135 -19.28 12.56 0.22
C ALA A 135 -18.39 11.92 1.30
N MET A 136 -17.56 10.99 0.90
CA MET A 136 -16.53 10.47 1.80
C MET A 136 -15.14 10.84 1.34
N TRP A 137 -14.24 11.02 2.32
CA TRP A 137 -12.83 11.36 2.15
C TRP A 137 -11.98 10.54 3.11
N GLY A 138 -10.81 10.13 2.68
CA GLY A 138 -9.84 9.46 3.54
C GLY A 138 -8.91 8.52 2.79
N GLY A 139 -7.83 8.14 3.44
CA GLY A 139 -6.85 7.23 2.88
C GLY A 139 -6.52 6.07 3.81
N SER A 140 -5.95 4.99 3.23
CA SER A 140 -5.63 3.79 3.99
C SER A 140 -6.91 3.15 4.55
N TYR A 141 -7.00 2.97 5.85
CA TYR A 141 -8.23 2.57 6.52
C TYR A 141 -9.44 3.43 6.09
N GLY A 142 -9.29 4.78 6.09
CA GLY A 142 -10.35 5.67 5.63
C GLY A 142 -10.64 5.58 4.12
N GLY A 143 -9.77 4.95 3.33
CA GLY A 143 -10.04 4.56 1.94
C GLY A 143 -10.90 3.29 1.88
N TYR A 144 -10.59 2.30 2.71
CA TYR A 144 -11.39 1.09 2.90
C TYR A 144 -12.82 1.42 3.38
N ASP A 145 -12.95 2.30 4.39
CA ASP A 145 -14.24 2.68 4.96
C ASP A 145 -15.23 3.18 3.91
N GLN A 146 -14.74 3.87 2.89
CA GLN A 146 -15.57 4.39 1.82
C GLN A 146 -16.19 3.27 0.97
N TRP A 147 -15.40 2.24 0.64
CA TRP A 147 -15.90 1.08 -0.08
C TRP A 147 -16.82 0.21 0.78
N ALA A 148 -16.46 0.03 2.06
CA ALA A 148 -17.29 -0.67 3.02
C ALA A 148 -18.65 0.01 3.22
N THR A 149 -18.67 1.34 3.36
CA THR A 149 -19.91 2.13 3.44
C THR A 149 -20.71 2.06 2.15
N ALA A 150 -20.03 2.20 1.00
CA ALA A 150 -20.69 2.26 -0.30
C ALA A 150 -21.44 0.96 -0.67
N LYS A 151 -20.93 -0.21 -0.23
CA LYS A 151 -21.59 -1.50 -0.50
C LYS A 151 -22.95 -1.67 0.18
N GLU A 152 -23.25 -0.83 1.18
CA GLU A 152 -24.55 -0.78 1.86
C GLU A 152 -25.53 0.22 1.21
N PHE A 153 -25.10 0.93 0.14
CA PHE A 153 -25.91 1.83 -0.67
C PHE A 153 -26.70 2.89 0.10
N PRO A 154 -26.08 3.66 1.02
CA PRO A 154 -26.81 4.71 1.72
C PRO A 154 -27.30 5.78 0.73
N SER A 155 -28.56 6.22 0.91
CA SER A 155 -29.27 7.07 -0.08
C SER A 155 -28.67 8.48 -0.23
N HIS A 156 -28.04 8.96 0.84
CA HIS A 156 -27.39 10.26 0.90
C HIS A 156 -25.94 10.27 0.36
N LEU A 157 -25.31 9.11 0.12
CA LEU A 157 -23.94 9.03 -0.42
C LEU A 157 -23.91 9.38 -1.91
N LYS A 158 -23.21 10.46 -2.26
CA LYS A 158 -23.14 10.98 -3.64
C LYS A 158 -21.85 10.61 -4.35
N THR A 159 -20.72 10.59 -3.65
CA THR A 159 -19.41 10.32 -4.22
C THR A 159 -18.44 9.82 -3.16
N ILE A 160 -17.44 9.06 -3.60
CA ILE A 160 -16.32 8.63 -2.75
C ILE A 160 -14.97 8.97 -3.41
N VAL A 161 -13.98 9.26 -2.58
CA VAL A 161 -12.59 9.46 -3.01
C VAL A 161 -11.68 8.55 -2.16
N PRO A 162 -11.67 7.23 -2.45
CA PRO A 162 -10.84 6.28 -1.71
C PRO A 162 -9.37 6.43 -2.13
N VAL A 163 -8.52 6.85 -1.18
CA VAL A 163 -7.08 7.06 -1.39
C VAL A 163 -6.31 5.93 -0.74
N ALA A 164 -5.36 5.30 -1.47
CA ALA A 164 -4.56 4.21 -0.92
C ALA A 164 -5.41 3.19 -0.15
N SER A 165 -6.48 2.74 -0.78
CA SER A 165 -7.50 1.89 -0.13
C SER A 165 -7.06 0.43 -0.15
N CYS A 166 -6.88 -0.16 1.02
CA CYS A 166 -6.62 -1.59 1.11
C CYS A 166 -7.84 -2.44 0.74
N PHE A 167 -7.58 -3.65 0.23
CA PHE A 167 -8.60 -4.66 -0.07
C PHE A 167 -8.33 -5.91 0.79
N MET A 168 -9.28 -6.24 1.66
CA MET A 168 -9.08 -7.35 2.61
C MET A 168 -8.93 -8.68 1.88
N GLY A 169 -7.85 -9.41 2.21
CA GLY A 169 -7.51 -10.67 1.56
C GLY A 169 -6.69 -10.53 0.25
N VAL A 170 -6.38 -9.32 -0.21
CA VAL A 170 -5.53 -9.08 -1.41
C VAL A 170 -4.18 -8.47 -1.03
N ASP A 171 -4.17 -7.37 -0.27
CA ASP A 171 -2.98 -6.71 0.25
C ASP A 171 -2.99 -6.57 1.77
N VAL A 172 -4.15 -6.64 2.40
CA VAL A 172 -4.33 -6.60 3.84
C VAL A 172 -5.10 -7.83 4.32
N PRO A 173 -4.61 -8.58 5.32
CA PRO A 173 -3.25 -8.59 5.87
C PRO A 173 -2.30 -9.50 5.07
N ILE A 174 -2.75 -10.07 3.96
CA ILE A 174 -2.04 -11.06 3.16
C ILE A 174 -1.85 -10.57 1.72
N ARG A 175 -0.67 -10.79 1.15
CA ARG A 175 -0.39 -10.64 -0.27
C ARG A 175 0.25 -11.93 -0.77
N GLY A 176 -0.28 -12.54 -1.85
CA GLY A 176 0.17 -13.87 -2.28
C GLY A 176 0.07 -14.93 -1.18
N ASN A 177 -0.88 -14.77 -0.25
CA ASN A 177 -1.11 -15.58 0.97
C ASN A 177 0.08 -15.56 1.97
N ILE A 178 0.85 -14.49 1.95
CA ILE A 178 1.97 -14.23 2.87
C ILE A 178 1.67 -12.94 3.63
N THR A 179 1.86 -12.94 4.94
CA THR A 179 1.58 -11.80 5.81
C THR A 179 2.87 -11.12 6.30
N SER A 180 2.73 -9.90 6.83
CA SER A 180 3.82 -9.11 7.40
C SER A 180 3.64 -8.89 8.90
N PRO A 181 4.70 -8.88 9.72
CA PRO A 181 4.62 -8.55 11.14
C PRO A 181 4.16 -7.10 11.40
N TYR A 182 4.15 -6.25 10.39
CA TYR A 182 3.57 -4.92 10.45
C TYR A 182 2.13 -4.92 11.01
N TRP A 183 1.35 -5.96 10.78
CA TRP A 183 -0.04 -5.99 11.22
C TRP A 183 -0.19 -6.04 12.74
N ILE A 184 0.74 -6.65 13.49
CA ILE A 184 0.71 -6.54 14.95
C ILE A 184 1.11 -5.13 15.43
N GLN A 185 2.03 -4.46 14.74
CA GLN A 185 2.36 -3.06 15.00
C GLN A 185 1.15 -2.16 14.80
N TRP A 186 0.43 -2.34 13.67
CA TRP A 186 -0.79 -1.59 13.39
C TRP A 186 -1.92 -1.90 14.38
N MET A 187 -2.11 -3.18 14.75
CA MET A 187 -3.10 -3.56 15.77
C MET A 187 -2.73 -2.99 17.14
N THR A 188 -1.45 -2.83 17.45
CA THR A 188 -1.00 -2.18 18.68
C THR A 188 -1.28 -0.67 18.65
N LEU A 189 -1.12 -0.01 17.50
CA LEU A 189 -1.54 1.38 17.31
C LEU A 189 -3.03 1.57 17.66
N THR A 190 -3.86 0.58 17.34
CA THR A 190 -5.32 0.66 17.45
C THR A 190 -5.91 -0.20 18.57
N SER A 191 -5.11 -0.69 19.51
CA SER A 191 -5.54 -1.63 20.55
C SER A 191 -6.41 -1.02 21.63
N ASP A 192 -6.32 0.29 21.88
CA ASP A 192 -7.04 1.02 22.92
C ASP A 192 -7.91 2.13 22.29
N LYS A 193 -8.58 2.93 23.11
CA LYS A 193 -9.43 4.05 22.68
C LYS A 193 -8.67 5.10 21.86
N ILE A 194 -7.42 5.37 22.19
CA ILE A 194 -6.57 6.37 21.55
C ILE A 194 -5.46 5.69 20.76
N ALA A 195 -5.19 6.17 19.56
CA ALA A 195 -4.11 5.65 18.73
C ALA A 195 -2.74 5.97 19.35
N ASN A 196 -1.92 4.94 19.57
CA ASN A 196 -0.59 5.09 20.17
C ASN A 196 0.47 5.33 19.09
N PHE A 197 0.47 6.55 18.52
CA PHE A 197 1.43 6.91 17.47
C PHE A 197 2.88 6.93 17.95
N ASN A 198 3.14 7.20 19.23
CA ASN A 198 4.50 7.21 19.76
C ASN A 198 5.09 5.81 19.67
N LEU A 199 4.42 4.80 20.26
CA LEU A 199 4.90 3.42 20.17
C LEU A 199 4.89 2.89 18.72
N PHE A 200 3.90 3.28 17.92
CA PHE A 200 3.87 2.91 16.49
C PHE A 200 5.09 3.40 15.74
N GLY A 201 5.60 4.59 16.06
CA GLY A 201 6.79 5.19 15.48
C GLY A 201 8.13 4.69 16.04
N GLU A 202 8.13 3.89 17.12
CA GLU A 202 9.35 3.41 17.78
C GLU A 202 10.02 2.29 16.96
N LYS A 203 10.87 2.70 16.03
CA LYS A 203 11.53 1.81 15.07
C LYS A 203 12.36 0.72 15.75
N GLU A 204 13.15 1.08 16.76
CA GLU A 204 14.01 0.15 17.48
C GLU A 204 13.20 -0.93 18.21
N TYR A 205 12.09 -0.55 18.83
CA TYR A 205 11.18 -1.49 19.48
C TYR A 205 10.64 -2.53 18.49
N TRP A 206 10.06 -2.07 17.38
CA TRP A 206 9.44 -2.96 16.41
C TRP A 206 10.47 -3.83 15.68
N SER A 207 11.61 -3.27 15.31
CA SER A 207 12.72 -4.06 14.72
C SER A 207 13.19 -5.14 15.66
N SER A 208 13.28 -4.84 16.97
CA SER A 208 13.64 -5.84 17.98
C SER A 208 12.58 -6.94 18.10
N VAL A 209 11.29 -6.60 18.11
CA VAL A 209 10.19 -7.58 18.16
C VAL A 209 10.23 -8.51 16.94
N TYR A 210 10.38 -7.95 15.73
CA TYR A 210 10.41 -8.73 14.50
C TYR A 210 11.66 -9.60 14.43
N PHE A 211 12.79 -9.06 14.82
CA PHE A 211 14.05 -9.81 14.83
C PHE A 211 14.07 -10.92 15.87
N GLN A 212 13.49 -10.72 17.05
CA GLN A 212 13.35 -11.78 18.05
C GLN A 212 12.49 -12.95 17.56
N MET A 213 11.34 -12.65 16.91
CA MET A 213 10.51 -13.65 16.23
C MET A 213 11.34 -14.45 15.24
N TYR A 214 12.03 -13.75 14.36
CA TYR A 214 12.79 -14.29 13.25
C TYR A 214 14.00 -15.13 13.72
N LYS A 215 14.84 -14.57 14.63
CA LYS A 215 16.08 -15.17 15.11
C LYS A 215 15.85 -16.40 15.99
N ASN A 216 14.82 -16.36 16.82
CA ASN A 216 14.49 -17.47 17.71
C ASN A 216 13.58 -18.50 17.05
N HIS A 217 13.27 -18.35 15.76
CA HIS A 217 12.44 -19.27 14.98
C HIS A 217 11.11 -19.61 15.67
N LEU A 218 10.45 -18.60 16.24
CA LEU A 218 9.21 -18.77 16.97
C LEU A 218 8.00 -18.92 16.01
N PRO A 219 6.92 -19.56 16.45
CA PRO A 219 5.66 -19.55 15.70
C PRO A 219 5.15 -18.13 15.47
N TYR A 220 4.72 -17.82 14.25
CA TYR A 220 4.26 -16.50 13.91
C TYR A 220 3.01 -16.06 14.72
N ALA A 221 2.20 -17.03 15.14
CA ALA A 221 1.06 -16.83 16.03
C ALA A 221 1.45 -16.30 17.43
N ASP A 222 2.72 -16.42 17.84
CA ASP A 222 3.23 -15.88 19.12
C ASP A 222 3.60 -14.38 19.03
N LEU A 223 3.52 -13.76 17.85
CA LEU A 223 3.89 -12.35 17.65
C LEU A 223 3.14 -11.37 18.56
N PRO A 224 1.82 -11.52 18.84
CA PRO A 224 1.14 -10.67 19.80
C PRO A 224 1.76 -10.72 21.20
N LYS A 225 2.20 -11.90 21.66
CA LYS A 225 2.86 -12.05 22.95
C LYS A 225 4.21 -11.33 22.99
N LEU A 226 5.01 -11.42 21.93
CA LEU A 226 6.28 -10.69 21.82
C LEU A 226 6.08 -9.18 21.80
N ALA A 227 5.03 -8.71 21.17
CA ALA A 227 4.65 -7.31 21.10
C ALA A 227 3.94 -6.80 22.37
N ASN A 228 3.84 -7.60 23.44
CA ASN A 228 3.08 -7.28 24.65
C ASN A 228 1.62 -6.82 24.35
N ASN A 229 1.03 -7.37 23.30
CA ASN A 229 -0.34 -7.09 22.88
C ASN A 229 -1.21 -8.32 23.13
N SER A 230 -2.24 -8.18 23.96
CA SER A 230 -3.17 -9.27 24.30
C SER A 230 -4.26 -9.51 23.24
N THR A 231 -4.19 -8.84 22.09
CA THR A 231 -5.23 -8.96 21.05
C THR A 231 -5.32 -10.38 20.51
N THR A 232 -6.54 -10.90 20.43
CA THR A 232 -6.83 -12.17 19.72
C THR A 232 -7.14 -11.95 18.24
N LYS A 233 -7.36 -10.69 17.82
CA LYS A 233 -7.78 -10.32 16.46
C LYS A 233 -6.70 -10.64 15.43
N PHE A 234 -5.43 -10.53 15.81
CA PHE A 234 -4.31 -10.93 14.96
C PHE A 234 -4.39 -12.41 14.57
N ASN A 235 -4.63 -13.30 15.55
CA ASN A 235 -4.71 -14.72 15.28
C ASN A 235 -5.95 -15.09 14.46
N VAL A 236 -7.07 -14.37 14.60
CA VAL A 236 -8.24 -14.54 13.72
C VAL A 236 -7.85 -14.32 12.25
N TRP A 237 -7.03 -13.32 11.97
CA TRP A 237 -6.53 -13.10 10.60
C TRP A 237 -5.56 -14.21 10.16
N MET A 238 -4.69 -14.68 11.07
CA MET A 238 -3.72 -15.74 10.77
C MET A 238 -4.36 -17.11 10.54
N ASP A 239 -5.52 -17.35 11.14
CA ASP A 239 -6.32 -18.58 10.95
C ASP A 239 -7.04 -18.60 9.60
N ASN A 240 -7.08 -17.47 8.88
CA ASN A 240 -7.70 -17.33 7.55
C ASN A 240 -6.66 -16.95 6.47
N PRO A 241 -5.70 -17.85 6.15
CA PRO A 241 -4.62 -17.54 5.21
C PRO A 241 -5.04 -17.60 3.73
N GLU A 242 -6.26 -18.04 3.42
CA GLU A 242 -6.78 -18.22 2.05
C GLU A 242 -7.75 -17.10 1.69
N GLN A 243 -7.71 -16.64 0.44
CA GLN A 243 -8.76 -15.78 -0.09
C GLN A 243 -10.09 -16.54 -0.15
N GLY A 244 -11.22 -15.84 0.02
CA GLY A 244 -12.55 -16.45 -0.07
C GLY A 244 -13.52 -15.88 0.95
N GLU A 245 -14.54 -16.66 1.32
CA GLU A 245 -15.74 -16.24 2.06
C GLU A 245 -15.43 -15.37 3.29
N PHE A 246 -14.38 -15.71 4.06
CA PHE A 246 -14.01 -14.92 5.23
C PHE A 246 -13.67 -13.47 4.84
N TRP A 247 -12.76 -13.28 3.86
CA TRP A 247 -12.33 -11.95 3.42
C TRP A 247 -13.37 -11.27 2.51
N ASP A 248 -14.16 -12.03 1.76
CA ASP A 248 -15.23 -11.51 0.90
C ASP A 248 -16.30 -10.78 1.72
N SER A 249 -16.50 -11.16 3.00
CA SER A 249 -17.44 -10.49 3.89
C SER A 249 -17.07 -9.01 4.18
N TYR A 250 -15.79 -8.67 4.09
CA TYR A 250 -15.27 -7.31 4.32
C TYR A 250 -15.47 -6.39 3.12
N ASN A 251 -15.42 -6.93 1.91
CA ASN A 251 -15.34 -6.18 0.67
C ASN A 251 -16.70 -6.09 -0.06
N PRO A 252 -16.87 -5.18 -1.03
CA PRO A 252 -17.97 -5.24 -1.97
C PRO A 252 -17.95 -6.55 -2.77
N THR A 253 -19.12 -7.13 -2.98
CA THR A 253 -19.31 -8.34 -3.77
C THR A 253 -19.42 -8.03 -5.27
N ASP A 254 -19.36 -9.06 -6.12
CA ASP A 254 -19.65 -8.96 -7.55
C ASP A 254 -21.00 -8.30 -7.87
N LYS A 255 -22.00 -8.47 -6.98
CA LYS A 255 -23.32 -7.84 -7.13
C LYS A 255 -23.25 -6.34 -6.87
N ASP A 256 -22.48 -5.93 -5.86
CA ASP A 256 -22.33 -4.54 -5.47
C ASP A 256 -21.60 -3.75 -6.55
N PHE A 257 -20.51 -4.29 -7.11
CA PHE A 257 -19.80 -3.67 -8.23
C PHE A 257 -20.70 -3.42 -9.46
N LYS A 258 -21.68 -4.28 -9.74
CA LYS A 258 -22.64 -4.09 -10.83
C LYS A 258 -23.61 -2.92 -10.61
N ILE A 259 -23.85 -2.58 -9.34
CA ILE A 259 -24.83 -1.58 -8.92
C ILE A 259 -24.21 -0.18 -8.83
N PHE A 260 -22.91 -0.06 -8.47
CA PHE A 260 -22.25 1.24 -8.32
C PHE A 260 -22.37 2.09 -9.58
N LYS A 261 -22.90 3.31 -9.41
CA LYS A 261 -23.07 4.30 -10.48
C LYS A 261 -22.63 5.70 -10.07
N MET A 262 -22.40 5.91 -8.77
CA MET A 262 -21.92 7.20 -8.26
C MET A 262 -20.53 7.51 -8.80
N PRO A 263 -20.12 8.79 -8.85
CA PRO A 263 -18.77 9.19 -9.14
C PRO A 263 -17.78 8.64 -8.13
N ILE A 264 -16.66 8.06 -8.59
CA ILE A 264 -15.59 7.50 -7.77
C ILE A 264 -14.25 8.01 -8.28
N LEU A 265 -13.41 8.52 -7.39
CA LEU A 265 -12.03 8.91 -7.70
C LEU A 265 -11.07 8.06 -6.87
N THR A 266 -10.53 7.00 -7.43
CA THR A 266 -9.48 6.20 -6.79
C THR A 266 -8.12 6.88 -6.97
N ILE A 267 -7.37 7.00 -5.87
CA ILE A 267 -6.01 7.57 -5.87
C ILE A 267 -5.06 6.58 -5.21
N THR A 268 -3.93 6.27 -5.88
CA THR A 268 -2.87 5.43 -5.33
C THR A 268 -1.49 5.88 -5.84
N GLY A 269 -0.43 5.18 -5.47
CA GLY A 269 0.94 5.49 -5.84
C GLY A 269 1.72 4.28 -6.33
N HIS A 270 2.78 4.50 -7.11
CA HIS A 270 3.69 3.44 -7.57
C HIS A 270 4.34 2.66 -6.42
N TYR A 271 4.62 3.37 -5.33
CA TYR A 271 5.30 2.81 -4.15
C TYR A 271 4.39 2.76 -2.93
N ASP A 272 3.08 2.80 -3.14
CA ASP A 272 2.07 2.65 -2.10
C ASP A 272 1.86 1.16 -1.78
N GLY A 273 2.02 0.78 -0.51
CA GLY A 273 1.80 -0.62 -0.08
C GLY A 273 0.38 -1.12 -0.33
N ASP A 274 -0.61 -0.22 -0.30
CA ASP A 274 -2.02 -0.54 -0.56
C ASP A 274 -2.41 -0.30 -2.05
N GLN A 275 -1.44 -0.16 -2.95
CA GLN A 275 -1.72 -0.08 -4.39
C GLN A 275 -2.48 -1.32 -4.89
N PRO A 276 -2.11 -2.57 -4.51
CA PRO A 276 -2.82 -3.75 -4.99
C PRO A 276 -4.31 -3.72 -4.62
N GLY A 277 -4.64 -3.31 -3.40
CA GLY A 277 -6.02 -3.17 -2.96
C GLY A 277 -6.79 -2.07 -3.70
N ALA A 278 -6.21 -0.89 -3.84
CA ALA A 278 -6.80 0.21 -4.59
C ALA A 278 -7.07 -0.19 -6.05
N MET A 279 -6.13 -0.89 -6.67
CA MET A 279 -6.26 -1.37 -8.05
C MET A 279 -7.26 -2.53 -8.15
N GLU A 280 -7.41 -3.39 -7.13
CA GLU A 280 -8.41 -4.46 -7.11
C GLU A 280 -9.82 -3.90 -7.17
N TYR A 281 -10.15 -2.88 -6.33
CA TYR A 281 -11.44 -2.18 -6.42
C TYR A 281 -11.67 -1.60 -7.82
N TYR A 282 -10.66 -0.96 -8.39
CA TYR A 282 -10.75 -0.40 -9.73
C TYR A 282 -10.99 -1.48 -10.78
N HIS A 283 -10.21 -2.56 -10.77
CA HIS A 283 -10.35 -3.66 -11.74
C HIS A 283 -11.69 -4.37 -11.64
N GLN A 284 -12.16 -4.68 -10.44
CA GLN A 284 -13.46 -5.32 -10.22
C GLN A 284 -14.59 -4.43 -10.75
N HIS A 285 -14.55 -3.11 -10.45
CA HIS A 285 -15.56 -2.19 -10.96
C HIS A 285 -15.48 -2.02 -12.49
N MET A 286 -14.28 -1.95 -13.08
CA MET A 286 -14.14 -1.90 -14.55
C MET A 286 -14.61 -3.19 -15.23
N LYS A 287 -14.44 -4.34 -14.60
CA LYS A 287 -14.86 -5.66 -15.10
C LYS A 287 -16.38 -5.86 -15.01
N LEU A 288 -16.97 -5.53 -13.87
CA LEU A 288 -18.33 -5.91 -13.49
C LEU A 288 -19.34 -4.76 -13.59
N GLY A 289 -18.89 -3.54 -13.44
CA GLY A 289 -19.75 -2.34 -13.38
C GLY A 289 -20.55 -2.07 -14.65
N SER A 290 -21.66 -1.40 -14.49
CA SER A 290 -22.47 -0.90 -15.62
C SER A 290 -21.67 0.12 -16.45
N ALA A 291 -22.07 0.36 -17.70
CA ALA A 291 -21.42 1.37 -18.55
C ALA A 291 -21.34 2.74 -17.86
N LYS A 292 -22.43 3.20 -17.22
CA LYS A 292 -22.45 4.45 -16.46
C LYS A 292 -21.52 4.41 -15.24
N GLY A 293 -21.50 3.31 -14.49
CA GLY A 293 -20.61 3.14 -13.34
C GLY A 293 -19.15 3.24 -13.75
N ARG A 294 -18.76 2.54 -14.82
CA ARG A 294 -17.39 2.59 -15.35
C ARG A 294 -16.99 3.98 -15.83
N GLN A 295 -17.89 4.71 -16.52
CA GLN A 295 -17.64 6.09 -16.97
C GLN A 295 -17.45 7.08 -15.81
N ASN A 296 -18.04 6.79 -14.67
CA ASN A 296 -17.96 7.63 -13.48
C ASN A 296 -16.80 7.27 -12.54
N HIS A 297 -15.95 6.30 -12.89
CA HIS A 297 -14.83 5.90 -12.05
C HIS A 297 -13.50 6.38 -12.65
N PHE A 298 -12.86 7.33 -11.97
CA PHE A 298 -11.58 7.92 -12.34
C PHE A 298 -10.46 7.36 -11.47
N LEU A 299 -9.23 7.35 -12.01
CA LEU A 299 -8.05 6.80 -11.35
C LEU A 299 -6.85 7.74 -11.48
N ILE A 300 -6.16 7.98 -10.37
CA ILE A 300 -4.87 8.67 -10.34
C ILE A 300 -3.81 7.73 -9.75
N ILE A 301 -2.71 7.49 -10.49
CA ILE A 301 -1.55 6.73 -10.03
C ILE A 301 -0.34 7.66 -10.04
N GLY A 302 0.01 8.19 -8.86
CA GLY A 302 1.16 9.10 -8.72
C GLY A 302 2.48 8.37 -8.41
N PRO A 303 3.61 9.08 -8.38
CA PRO A 303 4.92 8.50 -8.04
C PRO A 303 5.12 8.31 -6.53
N TRP A 304 4.05 8.23 -5.78
CA TRP A 304 4.02 8.39 -4.33
C TRP A 304 4.14 7.05 -3.59
N ASP A 305 4.63 7.16 -2.34
CA ASP A 305 4.47 6.17 -1.28
C ASP A 305 3.08 6.31 -0.62
N HIS A 306 2.80 5.47 0.39
CA HIS A 306 1.54 5.47 1.10
C HIS A 306 1.15 6.85 1.67
N GLY A 307 2.08 7.57 2.28
CA GLY A 307 1.86 8.92 2.81
C GLY A 307 1.70 9.98 1.72
N GLY A 308 2.49 9.84 0.65
CA GLY A 308 2.50 10.75 -0.49
C GLY A 308 1.21 10.76 -1.31
N THR A 309 0.40 9.71 -1.25
CA THR A 309 -0.92 9.68 -1.90
C THR A 309 -1.88 10.75 -1.36
N ARG A 310 -1.66 11.23 -0.14
CA ARG A 310 -2.47 12.28 0.53
C ARG A 310 -1.74 13.60 0.62
N VAL A 311 -0.41 13.55 0.80
CA VAL A 311 0.46 14.73 0.88
C VAL A 311 1.67 14.46 -0.04
N PRO A 312 1.55 14.77 -1.33
CA PRO A 312 2.60 14.52 -2.31
C PRO A 312 3.95 15.05 -1.88
N LYS A 313 4.96 14.23 -2.09
CA LYS A 313 6.37 14.56 -1.82
C LYS A 313 7.18 14.37 -3.10
N ARG A 314 8.11 15.27 -3.34
CA ARG A 314 9.01 15.18 -4.48
C ARG A 314 10.00 14.02 -4.37
N LYS A 315 10.42 13.69 -3.14
CA LYS A 315 11.38 12.61 -2.87
C LYS A 315 10.70 11.45 -2.18
N VAL A 316 10.85 10.25 -2.73
CA VAL A 316 10.32 9.00 -2.19
C VAL A 316 11.39 7.91 -2.33
N GLY A 317 11.69 7.18 -1.24
CA GLY A 317 12.58 6.02 -1.24
C GLY A 317 13.97 6.25 -1.83
N GLY A 318 14.50 7.48 -1.71
CA GLY A 318 15.80 7.88 -2.24
C GLY A 318 15.78 8.48 -3.66
N LEU A 319 14.65 8.46 -4.35
CA LEU A 319 14.49 9.04 -5.69
C LEU A 319 13.82 10.41 -5.64
N ASP A 320 14.20 11.28 -6.59
CA ASP A 320 13.59 12.59 -6.82
C ASP A 320 12.74 12.54 -8.09
N PHE A 321 11.43 12.75 -7.95
CA PHE A 321 10.47 12.66 -9.05
C PHE A 321 10.12 14.02 -9.69
N GLY A 322 10.82 15.09 -9.32
CA GLY A 322 10.62 16.43 -9.90
C GLY A 322 9.37 17.15 -9.40
N GLU A 323 9.20 18.37 -9.88
CA GLU A 323 8.12 19.27 -9.42
C GLU A 323 6.71 18.79 -9.82
N GLU A 324 6.56 18.17 -10.98
CA GLU A 324 5.25 17.66 -11.44
C GLU A 324 4.66 16.54 -10.53
N SER A 325 5.51 15.93 -9.68
CA SER A 325 5.06 14.96 -8.65
C SER A 325 4.29 15.62 -7.49
N LEU A 326 4.43 16.93 -7.32
CA LEU A 326 3.80 17.73 -6.27
C LEU A 326 2.39 18.19 -6.67
N LEU A 327 1.56 17.26 -7.13
CA LEU A 327 0.16 17.54 -7.43
C LEU A 327 -0.55 18.08 -6.18
N ASP A 328 -1.28 19.20 -6.30
CA ASP A 328 -2.15 19.69 -5.22
C ASP A 328 -3.39 18.79 -5.09
N ILE A 329 -3.19 17.64 -4.46
CA ILE A 329 -4.23 16.64 -4.21
C ILE A 329 -5.41 17.24 -3.45
N LYS A 330 -5.15 18.15 -2.52
CA LYS A 330 -6.21 18.79 -1.74
C LYS A 330 -7.13 19.64 -2.65
N ASN A 331 -6.56 20.35 -3.62
CA ASN A 331 -7.34 21.08 -4.62
C ASN A 331 -8.07 20.14 -5.59
N VAL A 332 -7.42 19.06 -6.04
CA VAL A 332 -8.09 18.05 -6.89
C VAL A 332 -9.31 17.46 -6.19
N HIS A 333 -9.22 17.15 -4.89
CA HIS A 333 -10.37 16.69 -4.10
C HIS A 333 -11.48 17.76 -4.04
N LYS A 334 -11.11 19.03 -3.77
CA LYS A 334 -12.09 20.11 -3.73
C LYS A 334 -12.82 20.27 -5.06
N GLU A 335 -12.10 20.33 -6.17
CA GLU A 335 -12.68 20.41 -7.52
C GLU A 335 -13.57 19.20 -7.83
N TRP A 336 -13.17 17.99 -7.37
CA TRP A 336 -13.97 16.78 -7.50
C TRP A 336 -15.31 16.88 -6.76
N TYR A 337 -15.30 17.37 -5.50
CA TYR A 337 -16.53 17.54 -4.72
C TYR A 337 -17.37 18.69 -5.26
N ASP A 338 -16.77 19.79 -5.72
CA ASP A 338 -17.51 20.86 -6.39
C ASP A 338 -18.22 20.34 -7.65
N TRP A 339 -17.55 19.52 -8.47
CA TRP A 339 -18.16 18.92 -9.65
C TRP A 339 -19.27 17.91 -9.32
N THR A 340 -19.08 17.09 -8.33
CA THR A 340 -20.00 15.96 -8.05
C THR A 340 -21.16 16.32 -7.14
N MET A 341 -21.08 17.44 -6.39
CA MET A 341 -22.09 17.86 -5.41
C MET A 341 -22.58 19.30 -5.56
N LYS A 342 -21.90 20.18 -6.32
CA LYS A 342 -22.21 21.61 -6.40
C LYS A 342 -22.32 22.17 -7.82
N GLU A 343 -22.59 21.34 -8.82
CA GLU A 343 -22.67 21.79 -10.22
C GLU A 343 -21.40 22.47 -10.77
N GLY A 344 -20.24 22.20 -10.14
CA GLY A 344 -18.93 22.69 -10.58
C GLY A 344 -18.46 22.03 -11.87
N GLN A 345 -17.31 22.46 -12.37
CA GLN A 345 -16.67 21.85 -13.53
C GLN A 345 -15.86 20.62 -13.11
N LYS A 346 -15.73 19.64 -14.02
CA LYS A 346 -14.84 18.49 -13.83
C LYS A 346 -13.42 19.00 -13.56
N PRO A 347 -12.67 18.41 -12.60
CA PRO A 347 -11.29 18.80 -12.31
C PRO A 347 -10.44 18.86 -13.58
N GLU A 348 -9.75 19.96 -13.81
CA GLU A 348 -8.92 20.16 -15.00
C GLU A 348 -7.80 19.10 -15.11
N PHE A 349 -7.29 18.68 -13.98
CA PHE A 349 -6.27 17.63 -13.92
C PHE A 349 -6.77 16.29 -14.51
N LEU A 350 -8.04 15.96 -14.40
CA LEU A 350 -8.64 14.72 -14.92
C LEU A 350 -8.95 14.82 -16.42
N LYS A 351 -7.93 15.01 -17.27
CA LYS A 351 -8.07 15.14 -18.72
C LYS A 351 -8.77 13.93 -19.35
N LYS A 352 -8.47 12.71 -18.83
CA LYS A 352 -9.08 11.44 -19.19
C LYS A 352 -9.48 10.67 -17.93
N GLN A 353 -9.99 9.43 -18.06
CA GLN A 353 -10.40 8.63 -16.91
C GLN A 353 -9.23 8.22 -16.00
N ILE A 354 -8.04 8.09 -16.54
CA ILE A 354 -6.84 7.65 -15.81
C ILE A 354 -5.73 8.68 -16.03
N ALA A 355 -5.16 9.16 -14.94
CA ALA A 355 -3.91 9.88 -14.91
C ALA A 355 -2.85 9.01 -14.24
N TYR A 356 -1.70 8.79 -14.88
CA TYR A 356 -0.60 8.05 -14.30
C TYR A 356 0.72 8.78 -14.53
N TYR A 357 1.63 8.64 -13.56
CA TYR A 357 2.93 9.29 -13.59
C TYR A 357 3.98 8.36 -14.19
N VAL A 358 4.73 8.81 -15.19
CA VAL A 358 5.83 8.06 -15.79
C VAL A 358 7.14 8.46 -15.11
N LEU A 359 7.66 7.57 -14.28
CA LEU A 359 8.97 7.73 -13.61
C LEU A 359 10.10 7.83 -14.65
N GLY A 360 11.13 8.57 -14.35
CA GLY A 360 12.28 8.76 -15.26
C GLY A 360 12.06 9.89 -16.27
N SER A 361 10.95 9.93 -17.00
CA SER A 361 10.52 11.10 -17.76
C SER A 361 9.91 12.17 -16.88
N ASN A 362 9.43 11.79 -15.68
CA ASN A 362 8.83 12.64 -14.68
C ASN A 362 7.66 13.47 -15.22
N LYS A 363 6.72 12.80 -15.92
CA LYS A 363 5.56 13.42 -16.56
C LYS A 363 4.28 12.66 -16.31
N TRP A 364 3.18 13.38 -16.21
CA TRP A 364 1.84 12.82 -16.22
C TRP A 364 1.42 12.42 -17.63
N LYS A 365 0.84 11.22 -17.74
CA LYS A 365 0.14 10.74 -18.94
C LYS A 365 -1.32 10.44 -18.62
N TYR A 366 -2.15 10.45 -19.65
CA TYR A 366 -3.60 10.32 -19.54
C TYR A 366 -4.12 9.31 -20.56
N ILE A 367 -4.92 8.36 -20.11
CA ILE A 367 -5.55 7.32 -20.93
C ILE A 367 -7.00 7.12 -20.50
N ASP A 368 -7.82 6.52 -21.35
CA ASP A 368 -9.22 6.21 -21.02
C ASP A 368 -9.38 4.79 -20.46
N SER A 369 -8.38 3.92 -20.66
CA SER A 369 -8.40 2.55 -20.14
C SER A 369 -7.00 2.01 -19.95
N LEU A 370 -6.77 1.25 -18.87
CA LEU A 370 -5.51 0.50 -18.66
C LEU A 370 -5.21 -0.49 -19.80
N LYS A 371 -6.21 -0.90 -20.57
CA LYS A 371 -6.02 -1.76 -21.75
C LYS A 371 -5.17 -1.09 -22.84
N GLU A 372 -5.08 0.22 -22.86
CA GLU A 372 -4.20 0.95 -23.79
C GLU A 372 -2.71 0.67 -23.51
N LEU A 373 -2.37 0.27 -22.28
CA LEU A 373 -1.01 -0.10 -21.89
C LEU A 373 -0.63 -1.54 -22.26
N ASP A 374 -1.60 -2.39 -22.59
CA ASP A 374 -1.38 -3.79 -22.93
C ASP A 374 -1.10 -4.03 -24.44
N TYR A 375 -0.91 -2.96 -25.20
CA TYR A 375 -0.84 -3.05 -26.67
C TYR A 375 0.35 -3.84 -27.21
N SER A 376 1.48 -3.87 -26.49
CA SER A 376 2.68 -4.60 -26.91
C SER A 376 3.33 -5.30 -25.72
N ARG A 377 3.25 -6.62 -25.69
CA ARG A 377 3.92 -7.43 -24.67
C ARG A 377 5.16 -8.11 -25.23
N LYS A 378 6.31 -7.84 -24.61
CA LYS A 378 7.59 -8.46 -24.95
C LYS A 378 7.93 -9.55 -23.94
N LYS A 379 8.23 -10.76 -24.43
CA LYS A 379 8.77 -11.84 -23.60
C LYS A 379 10.28 -11.80 -23.57
N LEU A 380 10.84 -11.93 -22.37
CA LEU A 380 12.26 -12.13 -22.14
C LEU A 380 12.44 -13.49 -21.47
N TYR A 381 13.08 -14.42 -22.16
CA TYR A 381 13.31 -15.79 -21.70
C TYR A 381 14.57 -15.87 -20.85
N LEU A 382 14.51 -16.66 -19.79
CA LEU A 382 15.66 -16.92 -18.95
C LEU A 382 16.64 -17.88 -19.63
N ASN A 383 17.91 -17.59 -19.45
CA ASN A 383 19.01 -18.43 -19.93
C ASN A 383 20.21 -18.27 -18.98
N SER A 384 20.95 -19.35 -18.74
CA SER A 384 22.20 -19.30 -17.99
C SER A 384 23.14 -20.43 -18.43
N ASP A 385 24.39 -20.34 -18.00
CA ASP A 385 25.37 -21.42 -18.17
C ASP A 385 25.37 -22.39 -16.97
N GLY A 386 24.30 -22.36 -16.14
CA GLY A 386 24.06 -23.31 -15.05
C GLY A 386 24.50 -22.84 -13.67
N ASN A 387 24.50 -21.53 -13.40
CA ASN A 387 24.70 -21.00 -12.05
C ASN A 387 24.34 -19.51 -11.94
N ALA A 388 23.06 -19.15 -11.96
CA ALA A 388 22.61 -17.77 -11.87
C ALA A 388 22.42 -17.26 -10.42
N THR A 389 23.31 -17.61 -9.49
CA THR A 389 23.12 -17.40 -8.04
C THR A 389 23.60 -16.07 -7.49
N SER A 390 24.22 -15.21 -8.30
CA SER A 390 24.68 -13.90 -7.87
C SER A 390 24.79 -12.92 -9.04
N VAL A 391 24.98 -11.63 -8.74
CA VAL A 391 25.21 -10.58 -9.77
C VAL A 391 26.49 -10.81 -10.58
N PHE A 392 27.50 -11.48 -10.01
CA PHE A 392 28.77 -11.79 -10.69
C PHE A 392 28.65 -13.02 -11.58
N ASN A 393 27.70 -13.88 -11.31
CA ASN A 393 27.45 -15.14 -11.97
C ASN A 393 25.98 -15.22 -12.38
N SER A 394 25.50 -14.18 -13.02
CA SER A 394 24.10 -14.02 -13.37
C SER A 394 23.75 -14.74 -14.66
N GLY A 395 22.48 -15.14 -14.76
CA GLY A 395 21.86 -15.52 -16.02
C GLY A 395 21.51 -14.30 -16.88
N SER A 396 20.90 -14.56 -18.01
CA SER A 396 20.46 -13.58 -18.99
C SER A 396 18.96 -13.65 -19.26
N LEU A 397 18.37 -12.50 -19.61
CA LEU A 397 17.00 -12.33 -20.11
C LEU A 397 17.08 -11.99 -21.59
N LYS A 398 16.64 -12.89 -22.48
CA LYS A 398 16.76 -12.77 -23.94
C LYS A 398 15.41 -12.80 -24.64
N SER A 399 15.28 -12.08 -25.73
CA SER A 399 14.05 -12.03 -26.53
C SER A 399 13.82 -13.29 -27.36
N ASP A 400 14.85 -14.08 -27.59
CA ASP A 400 14.84 -15.30 -28.38
C ASP A 400 15.04 -16.56 -27.51
N LEU A 401 14.42 -17.66 -27.97
CA LEU A 401 14.51 -18.98 -27.36
C LEU A 401 15.80 -19.70 -27.82
N ASN A 402 16.93 -19.36 -27.21
CA ASN A 402 18.19 -19.98 -27.58
C ASN A 402 18.68 -20.96 -26.49
N TYR A 403 17.91 -22.04 -26.32
CA TYR A 403 18.23 -23.07 -25.33
C TYR A 403 19.28 -24.04 -25.87
N LYS A 404 20.34 -24.27 -25.12
CA LYS A 404 21.42 -25.22 -25.45
C LYS A 404 20.97 -26.67 -25.22
N ASN A 405 20.15 -26.91 -24.18
CA ASN A 405 19.70 -28.24 -23.75
C ASN A 405 18.22 -28.28 -23.38
N ASN A 406 17.65 -29.50 -23.29
CA ASN A 406 16.26 -29.70 -22.85
C ASN A 406 16.06 -29.64 -21.33
N THR A 407 17.12 -29.50 -20.56
CA THR A 407 17.14 -29.59 -19.08
C THR A 407 17.89 -28.45 -18.43
N ASP A 408 18.10 -27.33 -19.14
CA ASP A 408 18.79 -26.17 -18.58
C ASP A 408 17.99 -25.62 -17.38
N SER A 409 18.69 -25.42 -16.27
CA SER A 409 18.10 -24.97 -15.00
C SER A 409 19.14 -24.40 -14.06
N ASP A 410 18.69 -23.53 -13.15
CA ASP A 410 19.49 -22.98 -12.04
C ASP A 410 18.91 -23.43 -10.72
N THR A 411 19.75 -23.65 -9.72
CA THR A 411 19.33 -24.15 -8.41
C THR A 411 19.95 -23.30 -7.31
N TYR A 412 19.16 -23.02 -6.27
CA TYR A 412 19.63 -22.44 -5.01
C TYR A 412 19.09 -23.24 -3.82
N ILE A 413 19.72 -23.02 -2.67
CA ILE A 413 19.33 -23.65 -1.40
C ILE A 413 18.72 -22.57 -0.50
N TYR A 414 17.55 -22.86 0.05
CA TYR A 414 16.92 -22.07 1.09
C TYR A 414 16.85 -22.85 2.40
N ASP A 415 17.59 -22.37 3.40
CA ASP A 415 17.53 -22.88 4.77
C ASP A 415 16.76 -21.86 5.64
N PRO A 416 15.54 -22.19 6.11
CA PRO A 416 14.78 -21.28 6.95
C PRO A 416 15.39 -21.00 8.32
N LEU A 417 16.39 -21.81 8.74
CA LEU A 417 17.16 -21.58 9.98
C LEU A 417 18.32 -20.59 9.78
N ASN A 418 18.65 -20.23 8.55
CA ASN A 418 19.66 -19.22 8.29
C ASN A 418 19.15 -17.83 8.66
N THR A 419 19.73 -17.21 9.70
CA THR A 419 19.34 -15.88 10.20
C THR A 419 20.10 -14.72 9.56
N LYS A 420 21.14 -15.00 8.79
CA LYS A 420 22.00 -13.97 8.20
C LYS A 420 21.26 -12.93 7.34
N PRO A 421 20.26 -13.29 6.50
CA PRO A 421 19.50 -12.31 5.74
C PRO A 421 18.80 -11.29 6.63
N GLY A 422 18.15 -11.74 7.70
CA GLY A 422 17.47 -10.83 8.65
C GLY A 422 18.45 -9.98 9.48
N GLU A 423 19.65 -10.44 9.73
CA GLU A 423 20.71 -9.67 10.38
C GLU A 423 21.14 -8.49 9.47
N ILE A 424 21.31 -8.75 8.16
CA ILE A 424 21.61 -7.72 7.16
C ILE A 424 20.46 -6.72 7.06
N GLU A 425 19.21 -7.20 7.02
CA GLU A 425 18.02 -6.32 6.99
C GLU A 425 17.94 -5.42 8.22
N LEU A 426 18.26 -5.95 9.41
CA LEU A 426 18.25 -5.17 10.64
C LEU A 426 19.26 -4.01 10.60
N GLU A 427 20.42 -4.22 10.00
CA GLU A 427 21.46 -3.20 9.85
C GLU A 427 21.11 -2.13 8.81
N THR A 428 20.43 -2.52 7.73
CA THR A 428 20.16 -1.64 6.58
C THR A 428 18.80 -0.96 6.63
N VAL A 429 17.79 -1.63 7.20
CA VAL A 429 16.37 -1.19 7.22
C VAL A 429 15.87 -1.12 8.66
N VAL A 430 16.49 -0.27 9.48
CA VAL A 430 16.02 -0.08 10.85
C VAL A 430 14.57 0.43 10.85
N GLY A 431 13.63 -0.48 11.08
CA GLY A 431 12.37 -0.18 11.72
C GLY A 431 11.33 0.59 10.92
N SER A 432 11.16 0.33 9.65
CA SER A 432 9.92 0.70 9.00
C SER A 432 9.30 -0.54 8.39
N GLY A 433 8.16 -0.94 8.89
CA GLY A 433 7.39 -2.00 8.29
C GLY A 433 7.28 -1.80 6.79
N TYR A 434 7.20 -2.88 6.07
CA TYR A 434 6.98 -3.04 4.65
C TYR A 434 7.07 -1.75 3.80
N ARG A 435 8.19 -1.56 3.09
CA ARG A 435 8.44 -0.51 2.09
C ARG A 435 8.27 0.94 2.57
N SER A 436 8.70 1.26 3.75
CA SER A 436 8.76 2.64 4.21
C SER A 436 10.12 2.93 4.83
N GLY A 437 10.87 3.81 4.22
CA GLY A 437 12.16 4.26 4.72
C GLY A 437 12.86 5.11 3.66
N ASP A 438 13.75 5.98 4.11
CA ASP A 438 14.59 6.75 3.20
C ASP A 438 15.55 5.78 2.49
N GLY A 439 15.36 5.57 1.19
CA GLY A 439 16.29 4.81 0.35
C GLY A 439 15.90 3.38 -0.03
N TYR A 440 14.77 2.83 0.41
CA TYR A 440 14.40 1.44 0.11
C TYR A 440 14.27 1.12 -1.39
N ILE A 441 13.93 2.10 -2.24
CA ILE A 441 13.79 1.92 -3.68
C ILE A 441 15.17 1.73 -4.34
N ILE A 442 16.20 2.35 -3.78
CA ILE A 442 17.57 2.32 -4.28
C ILE A 442 18.51 1.46 -3.43
N ASP A 443 17.96 0.66 -2.53
CA ASP A 443 18.75 -0.24 -1.69
C ASP A 443 19.42 -1.32 -2.53
N GLN A 444 20.75 -1.33 -2.54
CA GLN A 444 21.55 -2.26 -3.33
C GLN A 444 21.61 -3.65 -2.70
N SER A 445 21.43 -3.78 -1.39
CA SER A 445 21.58 -5.06 -0.68
C SER A 445 20.57 -6.11 -1.16
N PHE A 446 19.32 -5.73 -1.33
CA PHE A 446 18.27 -6.60 -1.89
C PHE A 446 18.46 -6.87 -3.38
N ALA A 447 18.89 -5.85 -4.14
CA ALA A 447 19.10 -5.96 -5.58
C ALA A 447 20.26 -6.86 -5.95
N MET A 448 21.27 -7.00 -5.08
CA MET A 448 22.44 -7.83 -5.32
C MET A 448 22.26 -9.30 -4.97
N SER A 449 21.29 -9.65 -4.13
CA SER A 449 21.10 -11.04 -3.64
C SER A 449 22.39 -11.68 -3.15
N ILE A 450 23.15 -10.93 -2.33
CA ILE A 450 24.52 -11.29 -1.90
C ILE A 450 24.59 -12.51 -0.98
N ASP A 451 23.46 -12.89 -0.41
CA ASP A 451 23.31 -14.06 0.48
C ASP A 451 23.23 -15.39 -0.27
N GLY A 452 23.19 -15.36 -1.62
CA GLY A 452 23.17 -16.57 -2.45
C GLY A 452 21.89 -17.41 -2.35
N ASN A 453 20.83 -16.88 -1.71
CA ASN A 453 19.55 -17.58 -1.50
C ASN A 453 18.55 -17.35 -2.63
N GLY A 454 19.01 -17.10 -3.85
CA GLY A 454 18.19 -16.82 -5.00
C GLY A 454 18.94 -16.82 -6.31
N LEU A 455 18.24 -16.48 -7.38
CA LEU A 455 18.73 -16.45 -8.75
C LEU A 455 18.62 -15.04 -9.32
N VAL A 456 19.60 -14.64 -10.14
CA VAL A 456 19.73 -13.30 -10.71
C VAL A 456 19.90 -13.39 -12.21
N TYR A 457 19.08 -12.63 -12.95
CA TYR A 457 19.13 -12.57 -14.41
C TYR A 457 19.15 -11.12 -14.88
N HIS A 458 19.95 -10.82 -15.92
CA HIS A 458 20.05 -9.48 -16.52
C HIS A 458 19.60 -9.48 -17.99
N SER A 459 18.91 -8.41 -18.38
CA SER A 459 18.70 -8.15 -19.80
C SER A 459 19.97 -7.59 -20.46
N GLU A 460 20.01 -7.58 -21.78
CA GLU A 460 20.92 -6.70 -22.51
C GLU A 460 20.58 -5.23 -22.21
N PRO A 461 21.54 -4.31 -22.37
CA PRO A 461 21.27 -2.88 -22.26
C PRO A 461 20.20 -2.43 -23.25
N PHE A 462 19.36 -1.47 -22.83
CA PHE A 462 18.39 -0.86 -23.74
C PHE A 462 19.11 0.05 -24.74
N GLU A 463 18.81 -0.12 -26.03
CA GLU A 463 19.43 0.68 -27.12
C GLU A 463 18.90 2.12 -27.15
N SER A 464 17.74 2.37 -26.60
CA SER A 464 17.09 3.67 -26.49
C SER A 464 16.24 3.76 -25.23
N ASP A 465 15.91 4.98 -24.83
CA ASP A 465 14.91 5.21 -23.80
C ASP A 465 13.62 4.48 -24.13
N THR A 466 13.15 3.64 -23.21
CA THR A 466 12.02 2.75 -23.45
C THR A 466 11.04 2.84 -22.28
N GLU A 467 9.79 3.17 -22.57
CA GLU A 467 8.74 3.19 -21.55
C GLU A 467 8.17 1.79 -21.31
N ILE A 468 8.15 1.37 -20.06
CA ILE A 468 7.46 0.18 -19.58
C ILE A 468 6.38 0.67 -18.62
N SER A 469 5.10 0.46 -18.97
CA SER A 469 3.97 0.93 -18.18
C SER A 469 2.87 -0.14 -18.14
N GLY A 470 2.46 -0.52 -16.92
CA GLY A 470 1.44 -1.53 -16.70
C GLY A 470 1.87 -2.63 -15.73
N TYR A 471 1.32 -3.82 -15.93
CA TYR A 471 1.59 -5.00 -15.11
C TYR A 471 2.56 -5.95 -15.80
N VAL A 472 3.56 -6.39 -15.05
CA VAL A 472 4.48 -7.45 -15.44
C VAL A 472 3.85 -8.81 -15.18
N LYS A 473 4.27 -9.84 -15.91
CA LYS A 473 3.96 -11.22 -15.61
C LYS A 473 5.25 -12.05 -15.67
N PHE A 474 5.44 -12.90 -14.68
CA PHE A 474 6.54 -13.86 -14.66
C PHE A 474 5.98 -15.28 -14.65
N VAL A 475 6.33 -16.07 -15.67
CA VAL A 475 5.94 -17.47 -15.80
C VAL A 475 7.16 -18.33 -15.54
N ALA A 476 7.09 -19.19 -14.52
CA ALA A 476 8.20 -20.00 -14.05
C ALA A 476 7.85 -21.48 -13.99
N TRP A 477 8.84 -22.32 -14.31
CA TRP A 477 8.78 -23.77 -14.09
C TRP A 477 9.73 -24.12 -12.94
N ILE A 478 9.15 -24.58 -11.83
CA ILE A 478 9.89 -24.77 -10.58
C ILE A 478 9.75 -26.21 -10.10
N GLY A 479 10.89 -26.81 -9.72
CA GLY A 479 10.98 -28.07 -8.98
C GLY A 479 11.57 -27.82 -7.60
N MET A 480 11.11 -28.56 -6.59
CA MET A 480 11.66 -28.50 -5.24
C MET A 480 11.54 -29.84 -4.51
N ASN A 481 12.33 -30.02 -3.45
CA ASN A 481 12.34 -31.22 -2.60
C ASN A 481 11.37 -31.13 -1.41
N VAL A 482 10.71 -29.99 -1.22
CA VAL A 482 9.77 -29.72 -0.10
C VAL A 482 8.35 -29.58 -0.61
N THR A 483 7.37 -29.63 0.31
CA THR A 483 5.94 -29.56 -0.02
C THR A 483 5.39 -28.16 -0.10
N ASP A 484 6.11 -27.16 0.42
CA ASP A 484 5.75 -25.74 0.39
C ASP A 484 7.00 -24.87 0.57
N THR A 485 6.95 -23.63 0.12
CA THR A 485 7.89 -22.53 0.39
C THR A 485 7.27 -21.22 -0.11
N ASP A 486 7.88 -20.09 0.25
CA ASP A 486 7.42 -18.77 -0.18
C ASP A 486 8.43 -18.14 -1.15
N PHE A 487 7.94 -17.62 -2.28
CA PHE A 487 8.75 -16.97 -3.31
C PHE A 487 8.51 -15.48 -3.36
N ILE A 488 9.55 -14.72 -3.69
CA ILE A 488 9.49 -13.33 -4.11
C ILE A 488 10.27 -13.13 -5.41
N ILE A 489 9.69 -12.34 -6.30
CA ILE A 489 10.29 -11.91 -7.54
C ILE A 489 10.37 -10.40 -7.53
N SER A 490 11.57 -9.85 -7.70
CA SER A 490 11.78 -8.40 -7.76
C SER A 490 12.39 -8.01 -9.10
N LEU A 491 11.86 -6.96 -9.70
CA LEU A 491 12.37 -6.40 -10.95
C LEU A 491 13.00 -5.04 -10.67
N TYR A 492 14.23 -4.87 -11.12
CA TYR A 492 15.01 -3.64 -10.95
C TYR A 492 15.43 -3.09 -12.32
N GLU A 493 15.55 -1.77 -12.41
CA GLU A 493 16.39 -1.11 -13.40
C GLU A 493 17.79 -0.98 -12.84
N ILE A 494 18.81 -1.36 -13.61
CA ILE A 494 20.22 -1.12 -13.32
C ILE A 494 20.69 -0.01 -14.22
N LEU A 495 20.97 1.13 -13.63
CA LEU A 495 21.45 2.32 -14.33
C LEU A 495 22.86 2.10 -14.90
N PRO A 496 23.30 2.90 -15.89
CA PRO A 496 24.65 2.80 -16.45
C PRO A 496 25.78 2.96 -15.43
N ASN A 497 25.52 3.64 -14.31
CA ASN A 497 26.46 3.77 -13.20
C ASN A 497 26.46 2.59 -12.21
N GLY A 498 25.63 1.56 -12.47
CA GLY A 498 25.50 0.36 -11.64
C GLY A 498 24.48 0.44 -10.52
N ASN A 499 23.88 1.60 -10.24
CA ASN A 499 22.85 1.74 -9.22
C ASN A 499 21.57 1.01 -9.62
N SER A 500 20.91 0.36 -8.65
CA SER A 500 19.64 -0.34 -8.85
C SER A 500 18.46 0.51 -8.40
N ILE A 501 17.37 0.45 -9.15
CA ILE A 501 16.08 1.06 -8.80
C ILE A 501 15.04 -0.04 -8.81
N LEU A 502 14.35 -0.26 -7.69
CA LEU A 502 13.23 -1.20 -7.62
C LEU A 502 12.07 -0.66 -8.48
N LEU A 503 11.59 -1.47 -9.41
CA LEU A 503 10.44 -1.16 -10.26
C LEU A 503 9.14 -1.72 -9.70
N THR A 504 9.15 -3.02 -9.44
CA THR A 504 7.97 -3.77 -8.94
C THR A 504 8.41 -5.13 -8.41
N ASP A 505 7.56 -5.76 -7.64
CA ASP A 505 7.73 -7.13 -7.18
C ASP A 505 6.40 -7.89 -7.10
N ASP A 506 6.51 -9.20 -6.95
CA ASP A 506 5.40 -10.09 -6.63
C ASP A 506 5.86 -11.18 -5.68
N GLN A 507 4.95 -11.73 -4.90
CA GLN A 507 5.22 -12.82 -3.97
C GLN A 507 4.10 -13.85 -3.99
N LEU A 508 4.47 -15.13 -3.75
CA LEU A 508 3.52 -16.23 -3.78
C LEU A 508 3.99 -17.39 -2.89
N ARG A 509 3.09 -17.89 -2.05
CA ARG A 509 3.29 -19.16 -1.36
C ARG A 509 3.02 -20.33 -2.31
N ALA A 510 3.95 -21.25 -2.43
CA ALA A 510 3.98 -22.32 -3.44
C ALA A 510 2.71 -23.18 -3.47
N ARG A 511 2.10 -23.46 -2.31
CA ARG A 511 0.83 -24.22 -2.24
C ARG A 511 -0.35 -23.50 -2.92
N TYR A 512 -0.26 -22.19 -3.12
CA TYR A 512 -1.31 -21.38 -3.75
C TYR A 512 -1.07 -21.08 -5.24
N ARG A 513 -0.11 -21.74 -5.87
CA ARG A 513 0.25 -21.56 -7.30
C ARG A 513 -0.91 -21.66 -8.29
N LYS A 514 -2.01 -22.31 -7.92
CA LYS A 514 -3.18 -22.49 -8.77
C LYS A 514 -4.35 -21.58 -8.40
N SER A 515 -4.46 -21.25 -7.15
CA SER A 515 -5.55 -20.42 -6.60
C SER A 515 -5.15 -19.87 -5.24
N LEU A 516 -5.33 -18.59 -5.03
CA LEU A 516 -5.11 -17.95 -3.72
C LEU A 516 -6.22 -18.33 -2.69
N GLY A 517 -7.36 -18.84 -3.15
CA GLY A 517 -8.45 -19.30 -2.30
C GLY A 517 -8.44 -20.79 -1.97
N LYS A 518 -7.47 -21.57 -2.49
CA LYS A 518 -7.39 -23.00 -2.22
C LYS A 518 -5.97 -23.53 -2.29
N SER A 519 -5.48 -24.02 -1.19
CA SER A 519 -4.15 -24.63 -1.10
C SER A 519 -4.09 -26.00 -1.79
N GLU A 520 -2.98 -26.24 -2.47
CA GLU A 520 -2.59 -27.55 -3.02
C GLU A 520 -1.10 -27.75 -2.80
N MET A 521 -0.73 -28.65 -1.88
CA MET A 521 0.67 -28.95 -1.58
C MET A 521 1.46 -29.32 -2.82
N VAL A 522 2.71 -28.89 -2.89
CA VAL A 522 3.63 -29.27 -3.93
C VAL A 522 4.04 -30.74 -3.72
N LYS A 523 4.11 -31.52 -4.82
CA LYS A 523 4.70 -32.85 -4.79
C LYS A 523 6.21 -32.74 -4.99
N PRO A 524 7.03 -33.07 -3.97
CA PRO A 524 8.48 -33.00 -4.10
C PRO A 524 9.01 -33.72 -5.34
N GLY A 525 9.97 -33.11 -6.02
CA GLY A 525 10.58 -33.63 -7.24
C GLY A 525 9.75 -33.45 -8.53
N LYS A 526 8.56 -32.86 -8.46
CA LYS A 526 7.77 -32.53 -9.67
C LYS A 526 8.08 -31.12 -10.14
N ILE A 527 8.28 -30.98 -11.45
CA ILE A 527 8.40 -29.68 -12.12
C ILE A 527 6.99 -29.14 -12.36
N LEU A 528 6.65 -28.00 -11.78
CA LEU A 528 5.34 -27.39 -11.85
C LEU A 528 5.42 -25.98 -12.42
N LYS A 529 4.37 -25.57 -13.11
CA LYS A 529 4.22 -24.20 -13.62
C LYS A 529 3.70 -23.30 -12.50
N TYR A 530 4.31 -22.12 -12.39
CA TYR A 530 3.87 -21.01 -11.56
C TYR A 530 3.63 -19.80 -12.43
N GLU A 531 2.57 -19.06 -12.14
CA GLU A 531 2.30 -17.77 -12.75
C GLU A 531 2.30 -16.72 -11.67
N PHE A 532 3.20 -15.76 -11.76
CA PHE A 532 3.29 -14.59 -10.89
C PHE A 532 2.72 -13.42 -11.68
N ASP A 533 1.51 -13.01 -11.36
CA ASP A 533 0.76 -11.94 -12.02
C ASP A 533 0.19 -10.91 -11.03
N GLY A 534 0.58 -11.03 -9.75
CA GLY A 534 0.29 -10.08 -8.67
C GLY A 534 1.30 -8.93 -8.55
N PHE A 535 2.11 -8.68 -9.58
CA PHE A 535 3.02 -7.52 -9.58
C PHE A 535 2.25 -6.21 -9.43
N MET A 536 2.84 -5.27 -8.71
CA MET A 536 2.28 -3.92 -8.61
C MET A 536 2.38 -3.22 -9.96
N PHE A 537 1.38 -2.37 -10.26
CA PHE A 537 1.46 -1.47 -11.41
C PHE A 537 2.67 -0.56 -11.28
N PHE A 538 3.43 -0.41 -12.35
CA PHE A 538 4.44 0.64 -12.45
C PHE A 538 4.47 1.26 -13.84
N SER A 539 5.01 2.45 -13.92
CA SER A 539 5.26 3.15 -15.19
C SER A 539 6.59 3.88 -15.10
N LYS A 540 7.51 3.51 -15.97
CA LYS A 540 8.85 4.08 -15.98
C LYS A 540 9.43 4.12 -17.38
N GLN A 541 10.08 5.24 -17.71
CA GLN A 541 10.99 5.35 -18.83
C GLN A 541 12.34 4.79 -18.39
N ILE A 542 12.67 3.59 -18.86
CA ILE A 542 13.97 2.96 -18.69
C ILE A 542 14.98 3.72 -19.57
N GLN A 543 16.08 4.13 -18.99
CA GLN A 543 17.10 4.91 -19.72
C GLN A 543 17.85 4.03 -20.73
N LYS A 544 18.30 4.65 -21.82
CA LYS A 544 19.29 4.05 -22.71
C LYS A 544 20.50 3.57 -21.91
N ASP A 545 21.06 2.43 -22.29
CA ASP A 545 22.19 1.74 -21.65
C ASP A 545 21.91 1.18 -20.23
N SER A 546 20.71 1.40 -19.68
CA SER A 546 20.23 0.67 -18.49
C SER A 546 19.88 -0.77 -18.83
N ARG A 547 19.83 -1.64 -17.79
CA ARG A 547 19.42 -3.06 -17.91
C ARG A 547 18.29 -3.35 -16.94
N LEU A 548 17.51 -4.38 -17.22
CA LEU A 548 16.64 -4.99 -16.21
C LEU A 548 17.42 -6.06 -15.45
N ARG A 549 17.18 -6.14 -14.15
CA ARG A 549 17.60 -7.25 -13.29
C ARG A 549 16.38 -7.89 -12.69
N LEU A 550 16.22 -9.18 -12.90
CA LEU A 550 15.23 -10.03 -12.23
C LEU A 550 15.93 -10.79 -11.11
N VAL A 551 15.39 -10.68 -9.89
CA VAL A 551 15.82 -11.48 -8.72
C VAL A 551 14.67 -12.38 -8.33
N PHE A 552 14.89 -13.69 -8.35
CA PHE A 552 13.97 -14.73 -7.90
C PHE A 552 14.54 -15.44 -6.69
N LYS A 553 13.84 -15.43 -5.55
CA LYS A 553 14.34 -16.07 -4.32
C LYS A 553 13.22 -16.56 -3.42
N SER A 554 13.56 -17.42 -2.43
CA SER A 554 12.69 -17.71 -1.31
C SER A 554 12.69 -16.55 -0.31
N ILE A 555 11.55 -16.31 0.34
CA ILE A 555 11.40 -15.24 1.33
C ILE A 555 12.09 -15.66 2.64
N ASN A 556 13.10 -14.89 3.05
CA ASN A 556 13.77 -15.03 4.33
C ASN A 556 14.06 -13.62 4.88
N SER A 557 13.05 -13.03 5.54
CA SER A 557 13.02 -11.61 5.92
C SER A 557 12.42 -11.44 7.31
N ILE A 558 12.91 -10.46 8.08
CA ILE A 558 12.29 -10.05 9.35
C ILE A 558 10.93 -9.36 9.12
N ASN A 559 10.66 -8.88 7.91
CA ASN A 559 9.45 -8.15 7.53
C ASN A 559 8.35 -9.04 6.93
N SER A 560 8.56 -10.35 6.90
CA SER A 560 7.60 -11.32 6.36
C SER A 560 7.41 -12.51 7.29
N GLN A 561 6.22 -13.10 7.28
CA GLN A 561 5.98 -14.38 7.90
C GLN A 561 6.94 -15.42 7.31
N LYS A 562 7.68 -16.12 8.18
CA LYS A 562 8.61 -17.15 7.75
C LYS A 562 7.88 -18.48 7.51
N ASN A 563 8.10 -19.07 6.33
CA ASN A 563 7.67 -20.43 5.99
C ASN A 563 8.83 -21.39 6.27
N TYR A 564 8.61 -22.37 7.14
CA TYR A 564 9.60 -23.39 7.49
C TYR A 564 9.60 -24.59 6.55
N ASN A 565 8.85 -24.51 5.44
CA ASN A 565 8.78 -25.50 4.35
C ASN A 565 8.21 -26.87 4.77
N SER A 566 7.59 -26.98 5.94
CA SER A 566 7.09 -28.27 6.46
C SER A 566 5.84 -28.75 5.73
N GLY A 567 5.02 -27.78 5.25
CA GLY A 567 3.70 -28.02 4.69
C GLY A 567 2.57 -27.96 5.73
N GLY A 568 2.87 -27.57 6.96
CA GLY A 568 1.90 -27.37 8.03
C GLY A 568 1.14 -26.04 7.93
N VAL A 569 0.57 -25.58 9.05
CA VAL A 569 -0.03 -24.25 9.22
C VAL A 569 1.08 -23.27 9.48
N VAL A 570 1.41 -22.44 8.47
CA VAL A 570 2.63 -21.59 8.50
C VAL A 570 2.68 -20.67 9.72
N ALA A 571 1.52 -20.17 10.19
CA ALA A 571 1.48 -19.33 11.39
C ALA A 571 1.89 -20.07 12.69
N GLN A 572 1.82 -21.41 12.70
CA GLN A 572 2.12 -22.27 13.86
C GLN A 572 3.45 -23.00 13.72
N GLU A 573 4.06 -23.00 12.52
CA GLU A 573 5.39 -23.58 12.29
C GLU A 573 6.46 -22.81 13.05
N SER A 574 7.51 -23.54 13.46
CA SER A 574 8.68 -23.04 14.18
C SER A 574 9.98 -23.65 13.63
N GLY A 575 11.11 -23.28 14.20
CA GLY A 575 12.39 -23.87 13.82
C GLY A 575 12.46 -25.40 13.94
N LYS A 576 11.59 -26.04 14.75
CA LYS A 576 11.52 -27.50 14.88
C LYS A 576 10.95 -28.18 13.63
N ASP A 577 10.18 -27.44 12.84
CA ASP A 577 9.50 -27.93 11.65
C ASP A 577 10.30 -27.68 10.37
N ALA A 578 11.43 -27.00 10.51
CA ALA A 578 12.24 -26.51 9.39
C ALA A 578 12.74 -27.62 8.46
N LYS A 579 12.57 -27.39 7.16
CA LYS A 579 13.12 -28.23 6.10
C LYS A 579 13.88 -27.36 5.11
N THR A 580 15.12 -27.72 4.81
CA THR A 580 15.90 -27.06 3.77
C THR A 580 15.31 -27.34 2.39
N ALA A 581 15.02 -26.29 1.64
CA ALA A 581 14.50 -26.38 0.28
C ALA A 581 15.64 -26.26 -0.74
N ASN A 582 15.73 -27.23 -1.65
CA ASN A 582 16.49 -27.11 -2.90
C ASN A 582 15.49 -26.68 -3.97
N VAL A 583 15.61 -25.46 -4.46
CA VAL A 583 14.69 -24.90 -5.46
C VAL A 583 15.40 -24.83 -6.80
N THR A 584 14.83 -25.47 -7.80
CA THR A 584 15.32 -25.48 -9.18
C THR A 584 14.36 -24.74 -10.10
N LEU A 585 14.86 -23.71 -10.76
CA LEU A 585 14.15 -22.95 -11.79
C LEU A 585 14.61 -23.44 -13.17
N TYR A 586 13.66 -23.99 -13.92
CA TYR A 586 13.93 -24.54 -15.25
C TYR A 586 13.76 -23.48 -16.32
N HIS A 587 14.71 -23.43 -17.27
CA HIS A 587 14.67 -22.53 -18.43
C HIS A 587 15.13 -23.29 -19.68
N SER A 588 14.31 -24.20 -20.16
CA SER A 588 14.62 -25.06 -21.30
C SER A 588 13.48 -24.99 -22.35
N LYS A 589 13.69 -25.60 -23.50
CA LYS A 589 12.66 -25.67 -24.55
C LYS A 589 11.35 -26.26 -24.03
N LYS A 590 11.42 -27.27 -23.15
CA LYS A 590 10.24 -27.93 -22.56
C LYS A 590 9.64 -27.11 -21.40
N TYR A 591 10.46 -26.42 -20.65
CA TYR A 591 10.09 -25.67 -19.46
C TYR A 591 10.50 -24.21 -19.61
N SER A 592 9.82 -23.52 -20.53
CA SER A 592 10.14 -22.15 -20.90
C SER A 592 9.72 -21.17 -19.81
N THR A 593 10.69 -20.67 -19.06
CA THR A 593 10.50 -19.62 -18.07
C THR A 593 10.77 -18.25 -18.70
N TYR A 594 9.89 -17.27 -18.47
CA TYR A 594 9.99 -15.95 -19.08
C TYR A 594 9.36 -14.84 -18.23
N LEU A 595 9.90 -13.65 -18.40
CA LEU A 595 9.34 -12.38 -17.95
C LEU A 595 8.58 -11.74 -19.12
N GLU A 596 7.36 -11.27 -18.89
CA GLU A 596 6.55 -10.58 -19.89
C GLU A 596 6.33 -9.11 -19.47
N LEU A 597 6.73 -8.19 -20.34
CA LEU A 597 6.78 -6.75 -20.09
C LEU A 597 5.79 -6.00 -20.98
N PRO A 598 5.00 -5.04 -20.46
CA PRO A 598 4.18 -4.11 -21.23
C PRO A 598 5.03 -2.94 -21.73
N ILE A 599 5.48 -2.99 -22.98
CA ILE A 599 6.29 -1.95 -23.60
C ILE A 599 5.40 -0.97 -24.36
N ILE A 600 5.49 0.30 -24.04
CA ILE A 600 4.78 1.38 -24.74
C ILE A 600 5.60 1.82 -25.96
N LYS A 601 4.96 1.89 -27.12
CA LYS A 601 5.56 2.31 -28.38
C LYS A 601 5.56 3.83 -28.53
#